data_bc73b9c7b799039ac8b4729a4d655a46
#
_entry.id   bc73b9c7b799039ac8b4729a4d655a46
#
_cell.length_a   1.000
_cell.length_b   1.000
_cell.length_c   1.000
_cell.angle_alpha   90.00
_cell.angle_beta   90.00
_cell.angle_gamma   90.00
#
_symmetry.space_group_name_H-M   'P 1'
#
loop_
_entity.id
_entity.type
_entity.pdbx_description
1 polymer ?
#
loop_
_entity_poly.entity_id
_entity_poly.type
_entity_poly.pdbx_seq_one_letter_code
_entity_poly.pdbx_strand_id
1 'polypeptide(L)'
;ITDADMLEVVTMVYGGLVNKNLVAKLQANGVNALGLTGADMDVIHSHKRPLKDGIDFGFVGDVERANGKMLQTLLEEDITPVMAPLTHDGKGNILNTNADTIASETAKALAPYYDVTLIYSFEKKGVLSNPDDDDSVISVITHADFERYKADGTVAGGMIPKLENALAAIDAGVKEVIITLATAIDGKHGTVIK
;
A
#
# COMPACT_ATOMS: atom_id res chain seq x y z
N ILE A 1 0.51 -10.76 -15.49
CA ILE A 1 0.68 -12.16 -15.02
C ILE A 1 2.06 -12.27 -14.38
N THR A 2 2.14 -12.88 -13.20
CA THR A 2 3.41 -13.17 -12.53
C THR A 2 3.71 -14.66 -12.68
N ASP A 3 4.41 -15.05 -13.75
CA ASP A 3 4.92 -16.42 -13.91
C ASP A 3 6.12 -16.70 -12.98
N ALA A 4 6.71 -17.87 -13.05
CA ALA A 4 7.80 -18.26 -12.16
C ALA A 4 9.05 -17.39 -12.36
N ASP A 5 9.41 -17.08 -13.61
CA ASP A 5 10.58 -16.26 -13.93
C ASP A 5 10.37 -14.81 -13.44
N MET A 6 9.17 -14.27 -13.66
CA MET A 6 8.80 -12.94 -13.16
C MET A 6 8.80 -12.91 -11.63
N LEU A 7 8.33 -13.96 -10.94
CA LEU A 7 8.36 -14.05 -9.48
C LEU A 7 9.79 -13.99 -8.95
N GLU A 8 10.70 -14.72 -9.58
CA GLU A 8 12.13 -14.69 -9.21
C GLU A 8 12.71 -13.29 -9.37
N VAL A 9 12.43 -12.62 -10.49
CA VAL A 9 12.88 -11.24 -10.75
C VAL A 9 12.33 -10.26 -9.72
N VAL A 10 11.01 -10.25 -9.47
CA VAL A 10 10.43 -9.31 -8.50
C VAL A 10 10.89 -9.60 -7.07
N THR A 11 11.16 -10.86 -6.72
CA THR A 11 11.71 -11.22 -5.41
C THR A 11 13.13 -10.65 -5.25
N MET A 12 14.00 -10.83 -6.24
CA MET A 12 15.36 -10.26 -6.24
C MET A 12 15.32 -8.73 -6.21
N VAL A 13 14.47 -8.11 -7.04
CA VAL A 13 14.42 -6.65 -7.18
C VAL A 13 13.75 -6.00 -5.97
N TYR A 14 12.53 -6.40 -5.63
CA TYR A 14 11.79 -5.74 -4.54
C TYR A 14 12.25 -6.18 -3.16
N GLY A 15 12.40 -7.49 -2.92
CA GLY A 15 12.83 -8.02 -1.62
C GLY A 15 14.32 -7.79 -1.33
N GLY A 16 15.13 -7.77 -2.40
CA GLY A 16 16.57 -7.55 -2.30
C GLY A 16 16.98 -6.11 -2.60
N LEU A 17 17.15 -5.80 -3.89
CA LEU A 17 17.80 -4.57 -4.34
C LEU A 17 17.13 -3.29 -3.82
N VAL A 18 15.82 -3.13 -4.09
CA VAL A 18 15.09 -1.91 -3.72
C VAL A 18 14.94 -1.78 -2.22
N ASN A 19 14.49 -2.85 -1.56
CA ASN A 19 14.26 -2.86 -0.11
C ASN A 19 15.55 -2.55 0.65
N LYS A 20 16.64 -3.26 0.38
CA LYS A 20 17.89 -3.09 1.12
C LYS A 20 18.59 -1.76 0.81
N ASN A 21 18.49 -1.24 -0.42
CA ASN A 21 18.98 0.10 -0.73
C ASN A 21 18.21 1.18 0.02
N LEU A 22 16.90 1.04 0.17
CA LEU A 22 16.09 1.98 0.95
C LEU A 22 16.45 1.92 2.43
N VAL A 23 16.56 0.71 3.00
CA VAL A 23 17.00 0.52 4.39
C VAL A 23 18.37 1.17 4.64
N ALA A 24 19.34 0.95 3.76
CA ALA A 24 20.67 1.54 3.90
C ALA A 24 20.62 3.08 3.89
N LYS A 25 19.79 3.69 3.03
CA LYS A 25 19.58 5.15 3.00
C LYS A 25 18.89 5.67 4.25
N LEU A 26 17.90 4.95 4.78
CA LEU A 26 17.21 5.31 6.03
C LEU A 26 18.17 5.24 7.21
N GLN A 27 18.98 4.19 7.33
CA GLN A 27 20.01 4.06 8.36
C GLN A 27 21.03 5.20 8.27
N ALA A 28 21.47 5.60 7.07
CA ALA A 28 22.37 6.73 6.87
C ALA A 28 21.78 8.07 7.33
N ASN A 29 20.46 8.17 7.44
CA ASN A 29 19.72 9.32 7.95
C ASN A 29 19.24 9.14 9.42
N GLY A 30 19.78 8.16 10.12
CA GLY A 30 19.48 7.95 11.55
C GLY A 30 18.15 7.25 11.84
N VAL A 31 17.48 6.68 10.82
CA VAL A 31 16.26 5.89 11.00
C VAL A 31 16.62 4.42 11.18
N ASN A 32 16.23 3.83 12.32
CA ASN A 32 16.43 2.40 12.60
C ASN A 32 15.45 1.56 11.77
N ALA A 33 15.80 1.28 10.52
CA ALA A 33 14.94 0.63 9.54
C ALA A 33 15.21 -0.87 9.40
N LEU A 34 14.16 -1.67 9.28
CA LEU A 34 14.20 -3.11 9.02
C LEU A 34 13.41 -3.41 7.74
N GLY A 35 14.10 -3.95 6.74
CA GLY A 35 13.47 -4.39 5.49
C GLY A 35 12.84 -5.76 5.60
N LEU A 36 11.55 -5.84 5.29
CA LEU A 36 10.71 -7.02 5.41
C LEU A 36 9.94 -7.30 4.11
N THR A 37 9.60 -8.57 3.93
CA THR A 37 8.50 -9.04 3.09
C THR A 37 7.35 -9.49 3.99
N GLY A 38 6.19 -9.81 3.44
CA GLY A 38 5.09 -10.39 4.21
C GLY A 38 5.41 -11.76 4.81
N ALA A 39 6.41 -12.47 4.27
CA ALA A 39 6.86 -13.77 4.77
C ALA A 39 7.65 -13.67 6.08
N ASP A 40 8.34 -12.54 6.30
CA ASP A 40 9.10 -12.33 7.51
C ASP A 40 8.14 -12.21 8.70
N MET A 41 8.33 -13.05 9.72
CA MET A 41 7.47 -13.14 10.91
C MET A 41 5.97 -13.31 10.61
N ASP A 42 5.61 -13.79 9.43
CA ASP A 42 4.22 -13.95 8.96
C ASP A 42 3.42 -12.64 9.10
N VAL A 43 4.06 -11.50 8.76
CA VAL A 43 3.44 -10.19 8.95
C VAL A 43 2.31 -9.92 7.95
N ILE A 44 2.37 -10.49 6.73
CA ILE A 44 1.26 -10.44 5.76
C ILE A 44 1.13 -11.79 5.07
N HIS A 45 0.03 -12.47 5.36
CA HIS A 45 -0.36 -13.74 4.79
C HIS A 45 -1.34 -13.54 3.64
N SER A 46 -1.17 -14.29 2.56
CA SER A 46 -1.99 -14.20 1.34
C SER A 46 -2.31 -15.59 0.82
N HIS A 47 -3.31 -15.68 -0.04
CA HIS A 47 -3.49 -16.85 -0.91
C HIS A 47 -3.19 -16.45 -2.37
N LYS A 48 -2.85 -17.45 -3.18
CA LYS A 48 -2.72 -17.25 -4.63
C LYS A 48 -4.07 -16.77 -5.18
N ARG A 49 -4.05 -15.67 -5.96
CA ARG A 49 -5.25 -15.15 -6.60
C ARG A 49 -5.96 -16.23 -7.40
N PRO A 50 -7.26 -16.47 -7.18
CA PRO A 50 -8.02 -17.42 -7.96
C PRO A 50 -8.17 -17.00 -9.43
N LEU A 51 -8.51 -17.94 -10.28
CA LEU A 51 -8.86 -17.64 -11.67
C LEU A 51 -10.00 -16.60 -11.72
N LYS A 52 -9.80 -15.57 -12.54
CA LYS A 52 -10.83 -14.57 -12.79
C LYS A 52 -11.02 -14.41 -14.30
N ASP A 53 -12.25 -14.58 -14.77
CA ASP A 53 -12.62 -14.50 -16.19
C ASP A 53 -11.77 -15.42 -17.10
N GLY A 54 -11.40 -16.62 -16.57
CA GLY A 54 -10.56 -17.59 -17.25
C GLY A 54 -9.07 -17.27 -17.28
N ILE A 55 -8.62 -16.20 -16.61
CA ILE A 55 -7.22 -15.76 -16.54
C ILE A 55 -6.58 -16.29 -15.24
N ASP A 56 -5.48 -17.05 -15.38
CA ASP A 56 -4.56 -17.34 -14.28
C ASP A 56 -3.53 -16.20 -14.17
N PHE A 57 -3.55 -15.47 -13.05
CA PHE A 57 -2.59 -14.39 -12.79
C PHE A 57 -1.22 -14.89 -12.34
N GLY A 58 -1.03 -16.20 -12.22
CA GLY A 58 0.22 -16.80 -11.76
C GLY A 58 0.44 -16.62 -10.25
N PHE A 59 1.63 -16.22 -9.86
CA PHE A 59 2.01 -16.05 -8.45
C PHE A 59 1.61 -14.68 -7.88
N VAL A 60 0.38 -14.24 -8.15
CA VAL A 60 -0.19 -13.03 -7.57
C VAL A 60 -0.88 -13.38 -6.25
N GLY A 61 -0.62 -12.59 -5.20
CA GLY A 61 -1.21 -12.77 -3.88
C GLY A 61 -2.38 -11.82 -3.62
N ASP A 62 -3.45 -12.36 -3.04
CA ASP A 62 -4.51 -11.60 -2.41
C ASP A 62 -4.40 -11.76 -0.90
N VAL A 63 -4.34 -10.64 -0.17
CA VAL A 63 -4.08 -10.64 1.28
C VAL A 63 -5.27 -11.23 2.03
N GLU A 64 -4.98 -12.17 2.93
CA GLU A 64 -5.96 -12.74 3.86
C GLU A 64 -5.90 -12.07 5.23
N ARG A 65 -4.68 -11.77 5.70
CA ARG A 65 -4.47 -11.13 7.00
C ARG A 65 -3.12 -10.41 7.08
N ALA A 66 -3.07 -9.36 7.88
CA ALA A 66 -1.84 -8.72 8.30
C ALA A 66 -1.72 -8.80 9.84
N ASN A 67 -0.51 -9.06 10.33
CA ASN A 67 -0.24 -9.24 11.76
C ASN A 67 0.11 -7.92 12.43
N GLY A 68 -0.92 -7.14 12.80
CA GLY A 68 -0.74 -5.84 13.45
C GLY A 68 0.02 -5.91 14.77
N LYS A 69 -0.13 -7.00 15.53
CA LYS A 69 0.59 -7.17 16.81
C LYS A 69 2.09 -7.30 16.60
N MET A 70 2.52 -8.02 15.56
CA MET A 70 3.94 -8.14 15.25
C MET A 70 4.52 -6.81 14.74
N LEU A 71 3.77 -6.11 13.88
CA LEU A 71 4.16 -4.76 13.43
C LEU A 71 4.24 -3.77 14.60
N GLN A 72 3.27 -3.80 15.53
CA GLN A 72 3.30 -3.01 16.77
C GLN A 72 4.58 -3.29 17.56
N THR A 73 4.94 -4.56 17.76
CA THR A 73 6.15 -4.94 18.50
C THR A 73 7.41 -4.30 17.90
N LEU A 74 7.55 -4.31 16.57
CA LEU A 74 8.68 -3.64 15.90
C LEU A 74 8.69 -2.12 16.16
N LEU A 75 7.53 -1.48 16.05
CA LEU A 75 7.41 -0.03 16.26
C LEU A 75 7.71 0.35 17.72
N GLU A 76 7.29 -0.45 18.70
CA GLU A 76 7.57 -0.22 20.12
C GLU A 76 9.06 -0.39 20.47
N GLU A 77 9.82 -1.17 19.67
CA GLU A 77 11.28 -1.31 19.76
C GLU A 77 12.03 -0.27 18.93
N ASP A 78 11.35 0.82 18.51
CA ASP A 78 11.92 1.89 17.67
C ASP A 78 12.49 1.37 16.33
N ILE A 79 11.86 0.34 15.79
CA ILE A 79 12.19 -0.23 14.48
C ILE A 79 11.16 0.22 13.44
N THR A 80 11.61 0.87 12.38
CA THR A 80 10.77 1.27 11.24
C THR A 80 10.72 0.15 10.20
N PRO A 81 9.59 -0.59 10.05
CA PRO A 81 9.47 -1.63 9.03
C PRO A 81 9.36 -1.03 7.63
N VAL A 82 10.16 -1.56 6.70
CA VAL A 82 10.14 -1.22 5.27
C VAL A 82 9.65 -2.43 4.50
N MET A 83 8.36 -2.41 4.13
CA MET A 83 7.70 -3.54 3.51
C MET A 83 7.97 -3.60 2.00
N ALA A 84 8.42 -4.75 1.51
CA ALA A 84 8.42 -5.06 0.08
C ALA A 84 7.04 -5.62 -0.33
N PRO A 85 6.58 -5.44 -1.60
CA PRO A 85 5.28 -5.91 -2.06
C PRO A 85 5.28 -7.41 -2.39
N LEU A 86 5.77 -8.20 -1.45
CA LEU A 86 5.89 -9.66 -1.50
C LEU A 86 5.23 -10.25 -0.26
N THR A 87 4.37 -11.24 -0.45
CA THR A 87 3.68 -11.96 0.63
C THR A 87 3.97 -13.46 0.52
N HIS A 88 3.35 -14.28 1.34
CA HIS A 88 3.50 -15.72 1.31
C HIS A 88 2.16 -16.43 1.58
N ASP A 89 2.08 -17.71 1.22
CA ASP A 89 0.88 -18.53 1.37
C ASP A 89 0.93 -19.54 2.54
N GLY A 90 1.94 -19.45 3.38
CA GLY A 90 2.17 -20.41 4.48
C GLY A 90 2.55 -21.82 4.04
N LYS A 91 2.71 -22.07 2.73
CA LYS A 91 3.05 -23.38 2.15
C LYS A 91 4.44 -23.37 1.49
N GLY A 92 5.20 -22.29 1.69
CA GLY A 92 6.54 -22.12 1.16
C GLY A 92 6.62 -21.34 -0.15
N ASN A 93 5.51 -20.77 -0.63
CA ASN A 93 5.53 -19.97 -1.83
C ASN A 93 5.48 -18.46 -1.50
N ILE A 94 6.29 -17.69 -2.22
CA ILE A 94 6.20 -16.22 -2.26
C ILE A 94 5.16 -15.82 -3.30
N LEU A 95 4.45 -14.73 -3.02
CA LEU A 95 3.45 -14.16 -3.91
C LEU A 95 3.75 -12.68 -4.14
N ASN A 96 3.64 -12.25 -5.40
CA ASN A 96 3.72 -10.85 -5.79
C ASN A 96 2.39 -10.16 -5.48
N THR A 97 2.41 -9.13 -4.66
CA THR A 97 1.21 -8.45 -4.17
C THR A 97 1.26 -6.95 -4.50
N ASN A 98 0.12 -6.36 -4.78
CA ASN A 98 0.04 -4.92 -5.09
C ASN A 98 0.52 -4.09 -3.88
N ALA A 99 1.40 -3.11 -4.13
CA ALA A 99 2.00 -2.29 -3.08
C ALA A 99 0.97 -1.40 -2.34
N ASP A 100 -0.05 -0.87 -3.04
CA ASP A 100 -1.12 -0.10 -2.40
C ASP A 100 -1.94 -0.99 -1.46
N THR A 101 -2.13 -2.27 -1.82
CA THR A 101 -2.77 -3.28 -0.95
C THR A 101 -1.91 -3.55 0.28
N ILE A 102 -0.60 -3.75 0.13
CA ILE A 102 0.31 -3.93 1.27
C ILE A 102 0.22 -2.74 2.23
N ALA A 103 0.25 -1.51 1.71
CA ALA A 103 0.16 -0.30 2.51
C ALA A 103 -1.19 -0.21 3.25
N SER A 104 -2.31 -0.46 2.55
CA SER A 104 -3.65 -0.45 3.14
C SER A 104 -3.81 -1.51 4.22
N GLU A 105 -3.42 -2.76 3.95
CA GLU A 105 -3.55 -3.86 4.92
C GLU A 105 -2.65 -3.65 6.15
N THR A 106 -1.45 -3.08 5.96
CA THR A 106 -0.58 -2.68 7.07
C THR A 106 -1.24 -1.60 7.93
N ALA A 107 -1.81 -0.56 7.31
CA ALA A 107 -2.52 0.51 8.03
C ALA A 107 -3.73 -0.01 8.80
N LYS A 108 -4.56 -0.86 8.18
CA LYS A 108 -5.71 -1.52 8.82
C LYS A 108 -5.30 -2.39 10.01
N ALA A 109 -4.22 -3.15 9.87
CA ALA A 109 -3.71 -3.99 10.95
C ALA A 109 -3.18 -3.20 12.15
N LEU A 110 -2.70 -1.98 11.92
CA LEU A 110 -2.20 -1.08 12.98
C LEU A 110 -3.29 -0.19 13.59
N ALA A 111 -4.41 0.04 12.92
CA ALA A 111 -5.50 0.91 13.39
C ALA A 111 -6.05 0.54 14.79
N PRO A 112 -6.10 -0.74 15.22
CA PRO A 112 -6.49 -1.09 16.59
C PRO A 112 -5.51 -0.62 17.69
N TYR A 113 -4.27 -0.27 17.32
CA TYR A 113 -3.21 0.07 18.27
C TYR A 113 -2.81 1.55 18.22
N TYR A 114 -3.06 2.22 17.09
CA TYR A 114 -2.61 3.59 16.83
C TYR A 114 -3.65 4.43 16.09
N ASP A 115 -3.55 5.74 16.24
CA ASP A 115 -4.17 6.70 15.30
C ASP A 115 -3.35 6.70 13.99
N VAL A 116 -3.77 5.91 13.01
CA VAL A 116 -3.01 5.71 11.77
C VAL A 116 -3.41 6.73 10.71
N THR A 117 -2.42 7.43 10.13
CA THR A 117 -2.55 8.18 8.88
C THR A 117 -1.82 7.40 7.78
N LEU A 118 -2.54 6.94 6.76
CA LEU A 118 -1.97 6.29 5.58
C LEU A 118 -1.68 7.32 4.50
N ILE A 119 -0.43 7.43 4.06
CA ILE A 119 -0.05 8.36 2.99
C ILE A 119 0.35 7.59 1.74
N TYR A 120 -0.43 7.73 0.67
CA TYR A 120 -0.04 7.27 -0.66
C TYR A 120 0.78 8.35 -1.36
N SER A 121 2.05 8.04 -1.59
CA SER A 121 2.95 8.87 -2.40
C SER A 121 2.68 8.64 -3.88
N PHE A 122 2.43 9.71 -4.63
CA PHE A 122 1.96 9.67 -6.00
C PHE A 122 2.73 10.66 -6.90
N GLU A 123 2.48 10.63 -8.21
CA GLU A 123 3.12 11.53 -9.19
C GLU A 123 2.46 12.90 -9.27
N LYS A 124 1.20 13.00 -8.83
CA LYS A 124 0.42 14.23 -8.82
C LYS A 124 0.27 14.77 -7.40
N LYS A 125 -0.07 16.05 -7.30
CA LYS A 125 -0.26 16.75 -5.99
C LYS A 125 -1.41 16.16 -5.15
N GLY A 126 -2.27 15.33 -5.75
CA GLY A 126 -3.43 14.69 -5.15
C GLY A 126 -4.34 14.12 -6.24
N VAL A 127 -5.60 13.86 -5.91
CA VAL A 127 -6.64 13.54 -6.88
C VAL A 127 -7.07 14.84 -7.55
N LEU A 128 -6.95 14.90 -8.89
CA LEU A 128 -7.28 16.10 -9.66
C LEU A 128 -8.71 16.02 -10.19
N SER A 129 -9.44 17.12 -10.17
CA SER A 129 -10.73 17.23 -10.84
C SER A 129 -10.59 17.38 -12.36
N ASN A 130 -9.43 17.85 -12.83
CA ASN A 130 -9.02 17.91 -14.23
C ASN A 130 -7.59 17.34 -14.36
N PRO A 131 -7.37 16.19 -15.02
CA PRO A 131 -6.05 15.56 -15.15
C PRO A 131 -4.97 16.43 -15.81
N ASP A 132 -5.38 17.41 -16.59
CA ASP A 132 -4.49 18.32 -17.32
C ASP A 132 -4.14 19.60 -16.53
N ASP A 133 -4.73 19.78 -15.33
CA ASP A 133 -4.51 20.92 -14.44
C ASP A 133 -4.00 20.46 -13.09
N ASP A 134 -2.69 20.57 -12.86
CA ASP A 134 -2.03 20.16 -11.62
C ASP A 134 -2.46 20.96 -10.36
N ASP A 135 -3.17 22.08 -10.53
CA ASP A 135 -3.68 22.89 -9.45
C ASP A 135 -5.16 22.59 -9.13
N SER A 136 -5.79 21.69 -9.88
CA SER A 136 -7.19 21.28 -9.70
C SER A 136 -7.36 20.19 -8.61
N VAL A 137 -6.54 20.21 -7.56
CA VAL A 137 -6.56 19.21 -6.49
C VAL A 137 -7.89 19.24 -5.72
N ILE A 138 -8.53 18.08 -5.62
CA ILE A 138 -9.69 17.87 -4.76
C ILE A 138 -9.18 17.69 -3.32
N SER A 139 -9.46 18.63 -2.44
CA SER A 139 -8.89 18.63 -1.09
C SER A 139 -9.40 17.51 -0.21
N VAL A 140 -10.67 17.11 -0.35
CA VAL A 140 -11.32 16.06 0.46
C VAL A 140 -12.23 15.21 -0.42
N ILE A 141 -12.18 13.90 -0.22
CA ILE A 141 -13.09 12.94 -0.87
C ILE A 141 -13.70 12.05 0.22
N THR A 142 -15.03 12.06 0.29
CA THR A 142 -15.84 11.13 1.10
C THR A 142 -16.34 9.96 0.24
N HIS A 143 -16.97 8.95 0.85
CA HIS A 143 -17.68 7.90 0.11
C HIS A 143 -18.67 8.47 -0.91
N ALA A 144 -19.47 9.47 -0.51
CA ALA A 144 -20.46 10.09 -1.39
C ALA A 144 -19.81 10.86 -2.55
N ASP A 145 -18.68 11.53 -2.29
CA ASP A 145 -17.91 12.21 -3.33
C ASP A 145 -17.30 11.22 -4.31
N PHE A 146 -16.76 10.11 -3.81
CA PHE A 146 -16.18 9.06 -4.66
C PHE A 146 -17.22 8.48 -5.62
N GLU A 147 -18.40 8.11 -5.15
CA GLU A 147 -19.46 7.58 -6.01
C GLU A 147 -19.89 8.62 -7.07
N ARG A 148 -20.00 9.90 -6.70
CA ARG A 148 -20.28 10.98 -7.63
C ARG A 148 -19.19 11.12 -8.70
N TYR A 149 -17.92 11.21 -8.30
CA TYR A 149 -16.78 11.38 -9.20
C TYR A 149 -16.54 10.16 -10.10
N LYS A 150 -16.89 8.96 -9.62
CA LYS A 150 -16.89 7.74 -10.44
C LYS A 150 -18.00 7.76 -11.49
N ALA A 151 -19.19 8.25 -11.13
CA ALA A 151 -20.35 8.33 -12.03
C ALA A 151 -20.19 9.41 -13.13
N ASP A 152 -19.59 10.56 -12.80
CA ASP A 152 -19.37 11.66 -13.74
C ASP A 152 -18.05 11.57 -14.53
N GLY A 153 -17.19 10.57 -14.22
CA GLY A 153 -15.93 10.32 -14.89
C GLY A 153 -14.76 11.19 -14.42
N THR A 154 -14.93 12.03 -13.40
CA THR A 154 -13.84 12.80 -12.77
C THR A 154 -12.76 11.88 -12.24
N VAL A 155 -13.16 10.76 -11.63
CA VAL A 155 -12.26 9.69 -11.20
C VAL A 155 -12.40 8.50 -12.14
N ALA A 156 -11.30 8.09 -12.77
CA ALA A 156 -11.28 7.03 -13.77
C ALA A 156 -10.01 6.15 -13.67
N GLY A 157 -10.01 5.04 -14.37
CA GLY A 157 -8.83 4.17 -14.55
C GLY A 157 -8.23 3.68 -13.24
N GLY A 158 -6.91 3.78 -13.11
CA GLY A 158 -6.15 3.31 -11.94
C GLY A 158 -6.41 4.07 -10.64
N MET A 159 -7.07 5.25 -10.70
CA MET A 159 -7.43 6.01 -9.49
C MET A 159 -8.62 5.37 -8.76
N ILE A 160 -9.54 4.70 -9.48
CA ILE A 160 -10.69 4.01 -8.87
C ILE A 160 -10.22 3.00 -7.81
N PRO A 161 -9.41 1.96 -8.14
CA PRO A 161 -8.97 0.98 -7.15
C PRO A 161 -8.14 1.59 -6.02
N LYS A 162 -7.40 2.68 -6.27
CA LYS A 162 -6.66 3.39 -5.23
C LYS A 162 -7.60 4.04 -4.21
N LEU A 163 -8.66 4.71 -4.66
CA LEU A 163 -9.67 5.30 -3.78
C LEU A 163 -10.53 4.24 -3.08
N GLU A 164 -10.86 3.13 -3.76
CA GLU A 164 -11.54 1.99 -3.13
C GLU A 164 -10.71 1.41 -1.97
N ASN A 165 -9.40 1.23 -2.15
CA ASN A 165 -8.49 0.78 -1.08
C ASN A 165 -8.40 1.82 0.05
N ALA A 166 -8.36 3.11 -0.28
CA ALA A 166 -8.30 4.18 0.71
C ALA A 166 -9.57 4.23 1.58
N LEU A 167 -10.76 4.19 0.96
CA LEU A 167 -12.04 4.17 1.65
C LEU A 167 -12.20 2.90 2.50
N ALA A 168 -11.82 1.73 1.98
CA ALA A 168 -11.80 0.49 2.74
C ALA A 168 -10.87 0.54 3.96
N ALA A 169 -9.79 1.32 3.90
CA ALA A 169 -8.92 1.54 5.06
C ALA A 169 -9.61 2.42 6.12
N ILE A 170 -10.32 3.47 5.71
CA ILE A 170 -11.14 4.31 6.60
C ILE A 170 -12.21 3.46 7.30
N ASP A 171 -12.95 2.64 6.54
CA ASP A 171 -14.00 1.76 7.08
C ASP A 171 -13.45 0.74 8.10
N ALA A 172 -12.19 0.36 7.95
CA ALA A 172 -11.48 -0.52 8.88
C ALA A 172 -10.85 0.19 10.09
N GLY A 173 -11.09 1.50 10.26
CA GLY A 173 -10.65 2.28 11.42
C GLY A 173 -9.35 3.04 11.25
N VAL A 174 -8.78 3.12 10.05
CA VAL A 174 -7.68 4.05 9.75
C VAL A 174 -8.22 5.48 9.88
N LYS A 175 -7.52 6.34 10.60
CA LYS A 175 -7.99 7.69 10.95
C LYS A 175 -8.18 8.58 9.73
N GLU A 176 -7.23 8.54 8.79
CA GLU A 176 -7.30 9.26 7.53
C GLU A 176 -6.35 8.62 6.50
N VAL A 177 -6.67 8.81 5.23
CA VAL A 177 -5.78 8.47 4.12
C VAL A 177 -5.51 9.73 3.30
N ILE A 178 -4.24 9.96 2.97
CA ILE A 178 -3.80 11.12 2.17
C ILE A 178 -3.17 10.62 0.89
N ILE A 179 -3.57 11.19 -0.24
CA ILE A 179 -2.93 10.97 -1.55
C ILE A 179 -2.19 12.25 -1.91
N THR A 180 -0.87 12.21 -2.02
CA THR A 180 -0.05 13.40 -2.22
C THR A 180 1.15 13.15 -3.14
N LEU A 181 1.79 14.25 -3.57
CA LEU A 181 3.03 14.18 -4.35
C LEU A 181 4.18 13.63 -3.49
N ALA A 182 5.04 12.81 -4.09
CA ALA A 182 6.18 12.18 -3.41
C ALA A 182 7.14 13.18 -2.71
N THR A 183 7.18 14.42 -3.16
CA THR A 183 7.99 15.50 -2.55
C THR A 183 7.24 16.35 -1.52
N ALA A 184 5.98 16.03 -1.22
CA ALA A 184 5.10 16.78 -0.32
C ALA A 184 4.47 15.87 0.76
N ILE A 185 5.27 14.90 1.28
CA ILE A 185 4.84 13.96 2.32
C ILE A 185 4.94 14.64 3.70
N ASP A 186 4.08 15.62 3.93
CA ASP A 186 4.05 16.40 5.18
C ASP A 186 2.75 16.20 5.99
N GLY A 187 1.84 15.37 5.49
CA GLY A 187 0.53 15.13 6.11
C GLY A 187 -0.46 16.30 5.99
N LYS A 188 -0.15 17.32 5.18
CA LYS A 188 -0.97 18.53 5.04
C LYS A 188 -1.40 18.81 3.60
N HIS A 189 -0.57 18.43 2.64
CA HIS A 189 -0.84 18.62 1.22
C HIS A 189 -1.40 17.37 0.59
N GLY A 190 -2.24 17.54 -0.41
CA GLY A 190 -2.84 16.43 -1.16
C GLY A 190 -4.36 16.33 -1.01
N THR A 191 -4.88 15.16 -1.31
CA THR A 191 -6.29 14.80 -1.14
C THR A 191 -6.47 13.95 0.11
N VAL A 192 -7.30 14.40 1.03
CA VAL A 192 -7.66 13.64 2.25
C VAL A 192 -8.90 12.80 1.95
N ILE A 193 -8.83 11.52 2.24
CA ILE A 193 -9.95 10.58 2.16
C ILE A 193 -10.51 10.37 3.56
N LYS A 194 -11.84 10.48 3.72
CA LYS A 194 -12.56 10.40 5.01
C LYS A 194 -13.83 9.57 4.89
#